data_8a0c75afa6862f2e832cf9ed62dc8588
#
_entry.id   8a0c75afa6862f2e832cf9ed62dc8588
#
_cell.length_a   1.000
_cell.length_b   1.000
_cell.length_c   1.000
_cell.angle_alpha   90.00
_cell.angle_beta   90.00
_cell.angle_gamma   90.00
#
_symmetry.space_group_name_H-M   'P 1'
#
loop_
_entity.id
_entity.type
_entity.pdbx_description
1 polymer ?
#
loop_
_entity_poly.entity_id
_entity_poly.type
_entity_poly.pdbx_seq_one_letter_code
_entity_poly.pdbx_strand_id
1 'polypeptide(L)'
;KIMMRQNFGRIIQINSKSGKVGSKHNSGYSAAKFGGVGLTQSLALDLADYNITVHSLMLGNLLKSPMFQSLLPQYAKKLGIPEDQVEQTYIDKVPLKRGCDYQDVLNVLKFYVSEEASYCTGQMINITGGQVMF
;
A
#
# COMPACT_ATOMS: atom_id res chain seq x y z
N LYS A 1 -17.78 -10.91 -11.56
CA LYS A 1 -18.79 -11.29 -12.59
C LYS A 1 -19.24 -10.10 -13.46
N ILE A 2 -19.46 -8.90 -12.89
CA ILE A 2 -19.86 -7.71 -13.68
C ILE A 2 -18.74 -7.32 -14.65
N MET A 3 -17.53 -7.09 -14.17
CA MET A 3 -16.36 -6.73 -14.97
C MET A 3 -16.04 -7.77 -16.05
N MET A 4 -16.18 -9.06 -15.74
CA MET A 4 -15.98 -10.14 -16.73
C MET A 4 -16.99 -10.07 -17.87
N ARG A 5 -18.27 -9.78 -17.58
CA ARG A 5 -19.29 -9.58 -18.62
C ARG A 5 -19.07 -8.33 -19.47
N GLN A 6 -18.49 -7.31 -18.86
CA GLN A 6 -18.12 -6.06 -19.55
C GLN A 6 -16.84 -6.19 -20.39
N ASN A 7 -16.06 -7.26 -20.17
CA ASN A 7 -14.71 -7.42 -20.71
C ASN A 7 -13.81 -6.20 -20.40
N PHE A 8 -13.98 -5.63 -19.21
CA PHE A 8 -13.23 -4.49 -18.70
C PHE A 8 -13.34 -4.38 -17.18
N GLY A 9 -12.22 -4.12 -16.54
CA GLY A 9 -12.21 -3.83 -15.09
C GLY A 9 -10.85 -3.39 -14.58
N ARG A 10 -10.88 -2.74 -13.42
CA ARG A 10 -9.69 -2.32 -12.67
C ARG A 10 -9.92 -2.65 -11.20
N ILE A 11 -9.06 -3.47 -10.63
CA ILE A 11 -9.11 -3.88 -9.23
C ILE A 11 -7.86 -3.35 -8.55
N ILE A 12 -8.03 -2.48 -7.56
CA ILE A 12 -6.92 -1.90 -6.81
C ILE A 12 -7.07 -2.27 -5.34
N GLN A 13 -6.12 -3.02 -4.82
CA GLN A 13 -6.02 -3.32 -3.40
C GLN A 13 -5.21 -2.22 -2.70
N ILE A 14 -5.78 -1.62 -1.66
CA ILE A 14 -5.04 -0.75 -0.75
C ILE A 14 -4.30 -1.62 0.26
N ASN A 15 -3.00 -1.69 0.12
CA ASN A 15 -2.12 -2.53 0.92
C ASN A 15 -1.12 -1.65 1.72
N SER A 16 -0.06 -2.25 2.20
CA SER A 16 0.99 -1.62 3.00
C SER A 16 2.36 -2.11 2.57
N LYS A 17 3.37 -1.29 2.75
CA LYS A 17 4.78 -1.72 2.67
C LYS A 17 5.06 -2.97 3.53
N SER A 18 4.28 -3.19 4.58
CA SER A 18 4.38 -4.39 5.43
C SER A 18 3.94 -5.68 4.72
N GLY A 19 3.44 -5.60 3.51
CA GLY A 19 3.25 -6.74 2.60
C GLY A 19 4.49 -7.10 1.78
N LYS A 20 5.58 -6.35 1.90
CA LYS A 20 6.88 -6.63 1.26
C LYS A 20 8.01 -6.78 2.28
N VAL A 21 7.93 -6.06 3.39
CA VAL A 21 8.91 -6.13 4.49
C VAL A 21 8.20 -6.37 5.81
N GLY A 22 8.64 -7.35 6.57
CA GLY A 22 8.08 -7.62 7.90
C GLY A 22 8.31 -6.46 8.86
N SER A 23 7.45 -6.32 9.85
CA SER A 23 7.64 -5.36 10.93
C SER A 23 7.64 -6.03 12.29
N LYS A 24 8.60 -5.64 13.15
CA LYS A 24 8.77 -6.19 14.50
C LYS A 24 7.49 -6.02 15.34
N HIS A 25 7.11 -7.06 16.05
CA HIS A 25 5.89 -7.12 16.89
C HIS A 25 4.58 -6.91 16.12
N ASN A 26 4.52 -7.35 14.85
CA ASN A 26 3.36 -7.13 13.98
C ASN A 26 3.16 -8.29 13.00
N SER A 27 3.38 -9.53 13.44
CA SER A 27 3.39 -10.73 12.58
C SER A 27 2.05 -10.97 11.89
N GLY A 28 0.92 -10.89 12.61
CA GLY A 28 -0.41 -11.09 12.03
C GLY A 28 -0.75 -10.09 10.94
N TYR A 29 -0.46 -8.81 11.17
CA TYR A 29 -0.63 -7.76 10.17
C TYR A 29 0.26 -7.99 8.94
N SER A 30 1.55 -8.29 9.17
CA SER A 30 2.47 -8.59 8.07
C SER A 30 2.00 -9.80 7.26
N ALA A 31 1.60 -10.89 7.90
CA ALA A 31 1.07 -12.08 7.21
C ALA A 31 -0.14 -11.74 6.33
N ALA A 32 -1.11 -10.98 6.85
CA ALA A 32 -2.28 -10.54 6.09
C ALA A 32 -1.89 -9.67 4.89
N LYS A 33 -0.93 -8.75 5.06
CA LYS A 33 -0.49 -7.84 3.98
C LYS A 33 0.36 -8.57 2.93
N PHE A 34 1.21 -9.54 3.31
CA PHE A 34 1.89 -10.43 2.37
C PHE A 34 0.90 -11.32 1.61
N GLY A 35 -0.12 -11.86 2.28
CA GLY A 35 -1.19 -12.61 1.63
C GLY A 35 -1.91 -11.80 0.54
N GLY A 36 -2.08 -10.50 0.76
CA GLY A 36 -2.62 -9.58 -0.25
C GLY A 36 -1.77 -9.48 -1.51
N VAL A 37 -0.44 -9.63 -1.41
CA VAL A 37 0.46 -9.70 -2.59
C VAL A 37 0.16 -10.94 -3.42
N GLY A 38 0.10 -12.12 -2.78
CA GLY A 38 -0.24 -13.36 -3.48
C GLY A 38 -1.63 -13.32 -4.11
N LEU A 39 -2.62 -12.75 -3.39
CA LEU A 39 -3.98 -12.55 -3.92
C LEU A 39 -3.97 -11.66 -5.17
N THR A 40 -3.23 -10.54 -5.15
CA THR A 40 -3.11 -9.65 -6.29
C THR A 40 -2.57 -10.36 -7.53
N GLN A 41 -1.50 -11.15 -7.37
CA GLN A 41 -0.90 -11.89 -8.47
C GLN A 41 -1.83 -12.97 -9.02
N SER A 42 -2.47 -13.75 -8.15
CA SER A 42 -3.40 -14.80 -8.56
C SER A 42 -4.60 -14.22 -9.32
N LEU A 43 -5.24 -13.20 -8.78
CA LEU A 43 -6.36 -12.53 -9.45
C LEU A 43 -5.96 -11.87 -10.78
N ALA A 44 -4.73 -11.35 -10.88
CA ALA A 44 -4.24 -10.80 -12.14
C ALA A 44 -4.14 -11.86 -13.24
N LEU A 45 -3.70 -13.07 -12.90
CA LEU A 45 -3.66 -14.21 -13.83
C LEU A 45 -5.07 -14.69 -14.18
N ASP A 46 -5.93 -14.89 -13.17
CA ASP A 46 -7.29 -15.42 -13.36
C ASP A 46 -8.19 -14.49 -14.20
N LEU A 47 -7.93 -13.18 -14.19
CA LEU A 47 -8.80 -12.18 -14.79
C LEU A 47 -8.23 -11.52 -16.06
N ALA A 48 -7.02 -11.88 -16.48
CA ALA A 48 -6.36 -11.31 -17.65
C ALA A 48 -7.17 -11.48 -18.95
N ASP A 49 -7.76 -12.67 -19.16
CA ASP A 49 -8.57 -12.98 -20.34
C ASP A 49 -9.83 -12.12 -20.49
N TYR A 50 -10.22 -11.44 -19.41
CA TYR A 50 -11.38 -10.54 -19.37
C TYR A 50 -11.01 -9.06 -19.42
N ASN A 51 -9.77 -8.74 -19.80
CA ASN A 51 -9.27 -7.36 -19.81
C ASN A 51 -9.45 -6.63 -18.45
N ILE A 52 -9.25 -7.38 -17.37
CA ILE A 52 -9.31 -6.86 -16.00
C ILE A 52 -7.90 -6.81 -15.44
N THR A 53 -7.43 -5.63 -15.06
CA THR A 53 -6.13 -5.48 -14.39
C THR A 53 -6.31 -5.47 -12.87
N VAL A 54 -5.34 -6.03 -12.17
CA VAL A 54 -5.36 -6.14 -10.70
C VAL A 54 -4.03 -5.64 -10.16
N HIS A 55 -4.07 -4.69 -9.22
CA HIS A 55 -2.87 -4.10 -8.63
C HIS A 55 -3.00 -3.96 -7.11
N SER A 56 -1.88 -3.83 -6.44
CA SER A 56 -1.78 -3.54 -5.01
C SER A 56 -0.94 -2.29 -4.79
N LEU A 57 -1.50 -1.27 -4.14
CA LEU A 57 -0.77 -0.08 -3.73
C LEU A 57 -0.15 -0.32 -2.36
N MET A 58 1.18 -0.39 -2.32
CA MET A 58 1.98 -0.66 -1.11
C MET A 58 2.30 0.65 -0.42
N LEU A 59 1.41 1.09 0.48
CA LEU A 59 1.49 2.40 1.09
C LEU A 59 2.58 2.49 2.17
N GLY A 60 3.26 3.61 2.21
CA GLY A 60 4.05 4.07 3.34
C GLY A 60 3.16 4.56 4.49
N ASN A 61 3.75 5.26 5.44
CA ASN A 61 3.00 5.76 6.59
C ASN A 61 2.18 7.00 6.21
N LEU A 62 0.84 6.89 6.26
CA LEU A 62 -0.10 7.99 6.15
C LEU A 62 -0.22 8.66 7.52
N LEU A 63 0.74 9.53 7.87
CA LEU A 63 0.88 10.10 9.21
C LEU A 63 -0.34 10.91 9.65
N LYS A 64 -1.02 11.56 8.70
CA LYS A 64 -2.24 12.35 8.96
C LYS A 64 -3.52 11.53 8.95
N SER A 65 -3.44 10.21 8.76
CA SER A 65 -4.64 9.37 8.76
C SER A 65 -5.22 9.24 10.18
N PRO A 66 -6.56 9.16 10.32
CA PRO A 66 -7.19 8.91 11.62
C PRO A 66 -6.65 7.63 12.28
N MET A 67 -6.37 6.60 11.51
CA MET A 67 -5.77 5.36 12.01
C MET A 67 -4.38 5.60 12.63
N PHE A 68 -3.49 6.33 11.94
CA PHE A 68 -2.16 6.61 12.48
C PHE A 68 -2.25 7.43 13.76
N GLN A 69 -3.07 8.48 13.76
CA GLN A 69 -3.26 9.36 14.91
C GLN A 69 -3.83 8.61 16.13
N SER A 70 -4.79 7.72 15.92
CA SER A 70 -5.35 6.91 17.03
C SER A 70 -4.37 5.90 17.61
N LEU A 71 -3.30 5.56 16.89
CA LEU A 71 -2.28 4.61 17.30
C LEU A 71 -1.02 5.26 17.90
N LEU A 72 -0.95 6.59 17.98
CA LEU A 72 0.21 7.32 18.51
C LEU A 72 0.66 6.80 19.90
N PRO A 73 -0.23 6.59 20.90
CA PRO A 73 0.18 6.07 22.20
C PRO A 73 0.84 4.70 22.11
N GLN A 74 0.33 3.83 21.24
CA GLN A 74 0.88 2.49 21.03
C GLN A 74 2.26 2.54 20.34
N TYR A 75 2.42 3.45 19.38
CA TYR A 75 3.70 3.67 18.71
C TYR A 75 4.74 4.28 19.64
N ALA A 76 4.35 5.25 20.48
CA ALA A 76 5.21 5.82 21.51
C ALA A 76 5.74 4.75 22.47
N LYS A 77 4.84 3.91 22.97
CA LYS A 77 5.21 2.77 23.84
C LYS A 77 6.15 1.78 23.13
N LYS A 78 5.85 1.45 21.87
CA LYS A 78 6.67 0.52 21.07
C LYS A 78 8.07 1.06 20.79
N LEU A 79 8.20 2.37 20.59
CA LEU A 79 9.45 3.05 20.27
C LEU A 79 10.21 3.49 21.54
N GLY A 80 9.55 3.53 22.69
CA GLY A 80 10.14 4.03 23.95
C GLY A 80 10.39 5.54 23.93
N ILE A 81 9.54 6.32 23.25
CA ILE A 81 9.66 7.77 23.06
C ILE A 81 8.34 8.49 23.40
N PRO A 82 8.34 9.81 23.67
CA PRO A 82 7.12 10.61 23.81
C PRO A 82 6.28 10.61 22.53
N GLU A 83 4.96 10.79 22.66
CA GLU A 83 4.02 10.76 21.53
C GLU A 83 4.30 11.86 20.49
N ASP A 84 4.71 13.03 20.92
CA ASP A 84 5.07 14.17 20.07
C ASP A 84 6.30 13.93 19.19
N GLN A 85 7.13 12.94 19.52
CA GLN A 85 8.31 12.55 18.74
C GLN A 85 8.05 11.40 17.75
N VAL A 86 6.89 10.76 17.84
CA VAL A 86 6.56 9.58 17.03
C VAL A 86 6.55 9.94 15.54
N GLU A 87 5.83 10.99 15.16
CA GLU A 87 5.69 11.39 13.75
C GLU A 87 7.06 11.68 13.12
N GLN A 88 7.89 12.47 13.79
CA GLN A 88 9.23 12.79 13.31
C GLN A 88 10.12 11.53 13.19
N THR A 89 10.02 10.62 14.16
CA THR A 89 10.75 9.34 14.11
C THR A 89 10.36 8.48 12.89
N TYR A 90 9.10 8.53 12.47
CA TYR A 90 8.65 7.86 11.24
C TYR A 90 9.13 8.58 9.99
N ILE A 91 9.11 9.92 9.97
CA ILE A 91 9.59 10.76 8.87
C ILE A 91 11.09 10.53 8.61
N ASP A 92 11.88 10.46 9.66
CA ASP A 92 13.35 10.28 9.57
C ASP A 92 13.74 8.99 8.85
N LYS A 93 12.90 7.97 8.92
CA LYS A 93 13.08 6.68 8.23
C LYS A 93 12.71 6.72 6.74
N VAL A 94 12.07 7.80 6.27
CA VAL A 94 11.68 7.95 4.87
C VAL A 94 12.78 8.69 4.12
N PRO A 95 13.37 8.13 3.05
CA PRO A 95 14.36 8.83 2.23
C PRO A 95 13.91 10.22 1.76
N LEU A 96 12.64 10.36 1.32
CA LEU A 96 12.07 11.64 0.91
C LEU A 96 11.73 12.60 2.06
N LYS A 97 12.03 12.23 3.33
CA LYS A 97 11.90 13.08 4.53
C LYS A 97 10.51 13.69 4.72
N ARG A 98 9.47 12.95 4.37
CA ARG A 98 8.07 13.28 4.66
C ARG A 98 7.20 12.03 4.75
N GLY A 99 6.02 12.16 5.35
CA GLY A 99 4.99 11.12 5.31
C GLY A 99 4.37 10.98 3.92
N CYS A 100 3.71 9.84 3.70
CA CYS A 100 2.82 9.65 2.55
C CYS A 100 1.56 10.49 2.76
N ASP A 101 1.10 11.17 1.72
CA ASP A 101 -0.14 11.94 1.73
C ASP A 101 -1.22 11.23 0.89
N TYR A 102 -2.49 11.55 1.13
CA TYR A 102 -3.59 11.02 0.31
C TYR A 102 -3.45 11.39 -1.16
N GLN A 103 -2.92 12.58 -1.46
CA GLN A 103 -2.69 13.02 -2.82
C GLN A 103 -1.63 12.17 -3.54
N ASP A 104 -0.58 11.71 -2.83
CA ASP A 104 0.42 10.78 -3.38
C ASP A 104 -0.25 9.48 -3.82
N VAL A 105 -1.16 8.95 -3.00
CA VAL A 105 -1.92 7.73 -3.30
C VAL A 105 -2.85 7.94 -4.49
N LEU A 106 -3.61 9.05 -4.50
CA LEU A 106 -4.57 9.37 -5.56
C LEU A 106 -3.90 9.55 -6.92
N ASN A 107 -2.72 10.15 -6.98
CA ASN A 107 -1.99 10.35 -8.23
C ASN A 107 -1.60 9.00 -8.87
N VAL A 108 -1.11 8.06 -8.06
CA VAL A 108 -0.77 6.71 -8.53
C VAL A 108 -2.03 5.93 -8.88
N LEU A 109 -3.06 6.01 -8.04
CA LEU A 109 -4.35 5.36 -8.29
C LEU A 109 -4.93 5.77 -9.65
N LYS A 110 -4.97 7.08 -9.94
CA LYS A 110 -5.49 7.60 -11.21
C LYS A 110 -4.80 6.99 -12.41
N PHE A 111 -3.47 6.85 -12.38
CA PHE A 111 -2.73 6.21 -13.46
C PHE A 111 -3.13 4.73 -13.63
N TYR A 112 -3.14 3.95 -12.55
CA TYR A 112 -3.40 2.50 -12.65
C TYR A 112 -4.87 2.13 -12.93
N VAL A 113 -5.82 3.05 -12.78
CA VAL A 113 -7.21 2.82 -13.20
C VAL A 113 -7.50 3.35 -14.60
N SER A 114 -6.59 4.08 -15.19
CA SER A 114 -6.73 4.67 -16.54
C SER A 114 -6.34 3.69 -17.65
N GLU A 115 -6.61 4.07 -18.90
CA GLU A 115 -6.22 3.30 -20.09
C GLU A 115 -4.70 3.32 -20.31
N GLU A 116 -3.99 4.33 -19.85
CA GLU A 116 -2.53 4.46 -19.97
C GLU A 116 -1.80 3.30 -19.28
N ALA A 117 -2.43 2.67 -18.28
CA ALA A 117 -1.90 1.51 -17.59
C ALA A 117 -2.43 0.17 -18.14
N SER A 118 -3.06 0.15 -19.31
CA SER A 118 -3.75 -1.04 -19.86
C SER A 118 -2.85 -2.26 -20.05
N TYR A 119 -1.54 -2.07 -20.21
CA TYR A 119 -0.56 -3.18 -20.31
C TYR A 119 0.08 -3.56 -18.96
N CYS A 120 -0.41 -3.00 -17.86
CA CYS A 120 0.07 -3.30 -16.51
C CYS A 120 -0.97 -4.14 -15.76
N THR A 121 -0.56 -5.28 -15.21
CA THR A 121 -1.36 -6.05 -14.25
C THR A 121 -0.45 -6.79 -13.26
N GLY A 122 -0.97 -7.23 -12.12
CA GLY A 122 -0.23 -7.98 -11.12
C GLY A 122 0.84 -7.16 -10.38
N GLN A 123 0.79 -5.83 -10.43
CA GLN A 123 1.85 -4.98 -9.87
C GLN A 123 1.61 -4.63 -8.39
N MET A 124 2.69 -4.65 -7.61
CA MET A 124 2.75 -4.15 -6.24
C MET A 124 3.51 -2.83 -6.23
N ILE A 125 2.77 -1.73 -6.33
CA ILE A 125 3.33 -0.40 -6.55
C ILE A 125 3.69 0.26 -5.21
N ASN A 126 4.97 0.56 -5.01
CA ASN A 126 5.45 1.20 -3.80
C ASN A 126 5.15 2.71 -3.81
N ILE A 127 4.39 3.17 -2.80
CA ILE A 127 4.15 4.59 -2.50
C ILE A 127 4.72 4.84 -1.11
N THR A 128 6.04 4.74 -0.97
CA THR A 128 6.74 4.60 0.32
C THR A 128 7.80 5.68 0.56
N GLY A 129 7.98 6.62 -0.38
CA GLY A 129 9.02 7.63 -0.29
C GLY A 129 10.45 7.05 -0.24
N GLY A 130 10.64 5.85 -0.80
CA GLY A 130 11.92 5.16 -0.85
C GLY A 130 12.18 4.17 0.30
N GLN A 131 11.23 3.97 1.23
CA GLN A 131 11.42 3.01 2.33
C GLN A 131 11.44 1.54 1.86
N VAL A 132 10.79 1.25 0.75
CA VAL A 132 10.78 -0.05 0.07
C VAL A 132 10.93 0.19 -1.42
N MET A 133 11.88 -0.50 -2.07
CA MET A 133 12.28 -0.22 -3.45
C MET A 133 12.10 -1.41 -4.41
N PHE A 134 11.74 -2.59 -3.88
CA PHE A 134 11.55 -3.84 -4.65
C PHE A 134 10.10 -4.31 -4.69
#